data_87fcc7e55f7717640897d57107c01cef
#
_entry.id   87fcc7e55f7717640897d57107c01cef
#
_cell.length_a   1.000
_cell.length_b   1.000
_cell.length_c   1.000
_cell.angle_alpha   90.00
_cell.angle_beta   90.00
_cell.angle_gamma   90.00
#
_symmetry.space_group_name_H-M   'P 1'
#
loop_
_entity.id
_entity.type
_entity.pdbx_description
1 polymer ?
#
loop_
_entity_poly.entity_id
_entity_poly.type
_entity_poly.pdbx_seq_one_letter_code
_entity_poly.pdbx_strand_id
1 'polypeptide(L)'
;MPPRPVLHAAPLSPIPKTYRSALADPNWRAAMDEEFRTLQQNSTWELVPRSPRANIVTGKWIFKHKFRADSSLERYKARWVLRGFSQHPGVDFDETFSPVVKPATVRMVLSLSLSHRWPIHQLDVKNAFLHGTLLETVYCSQPAGFEDSSHPEFVCRLNKSLYGLKQAPRAWYSRFASYLLSLEFVEAKSDTSLFIYGHGSDTVYLLLYVDDIVLTASSDELLRRTIGALQREFAMKDLGELHHFLGMQV
;
A
#
# COMPACT_ATOMS: atom_id res chain seq x y z
N MET A 1 -33.00 -6.42 41.34
CA MET A 1 -32.19 -6.80 40.18
C MET A 1 -30.74 -6.44 40.53
N PRO A 2 -29.80 -7.37 40.50
CA PRO A 2 -28.40 -7.04 40.71
C PRO A 2 -27.86 -6.25 39.53
N PRO A 3 -26.94 -5.30 39.71
CA PRO A 3 -26.34 -4.53 38.61
C PRO A 3 -25.56 -5.46 37.70
N ARG A 4 -25.73 -5.28 36.40
CA ARG A 4 -24.95 -6.01 35.36
C ARG A 4 -23.47 -5.68 35.54
N PRO A 5 -22.57 -6.70 35.47
CA PRO A 5 -21.14 -6.43 35.55
C PRO A 5 -20.73 -5.54 34.38
N VAL A 6 -20.13 -4.41 34.65
CA VAL A 6 -19.47 -3.55 33.67
C VAL A 6 -18.25 -4.33 33.20
N LEU A 7 -18.31 -4.88 31.98
CA LEU A 7 -17.15 -5.45 31.29
C LEU A 7 -16.15 -4.29 31.06
N HIS A 8 -15.16 -4.17 31.98
CA HIS A 8 -14.00 -3.35 31.71
C HIS A 8 -13.28 -3.91 30.49
N ALA A 9 -13.28 -3.16 29.39
CA ALA A 9 -12.43 -3.48 28.25
C ALA A 9 -10.98 -3.63 28.73
N ALA A 10 -10.32 -4.72 28.33
CA ALA A 10 -8.92 -4.92 28.69
C ALA A 10 -8.09 -3.70 28.29
N PRO A 11 -7.15 -3.25 29.12
CA PRO A 11 -6.35 -2.07 28.84
C PRO A 11 -5.58 -2.28 27.54
N LEU A 12 -5.58 -1.24 26.69
CA LEU A 12 -4.90 -1.22 25.40
C LEU A 12 -3.39 -1.42 25.61
N SER A 13 -2.77 -2.39 24.94
CA SER A 13 -1.31 -2.56 24.98
C SER A 13 -0.62 -1.30 24.43
N PRO A 14 0.32 -0.70 25.18
CA PRO A 14 1.01 0.51 24.76
C PRO A 14 1.85 0.26 23.50
N ILE A 15 2.11 1.30 22.71
CA ILE A 15 2.97 1.19 21.52
C ILE A 15 4.39 0.83 21.96
N PRO A 16 4.96 -0.30 21.48
CA PRO A 16 6.29 -0.75 21.89
C PRO A 16 7.39 0.18 21.36
N LYS A 17 8.42 0.40 22.16
CA LYS A 17 9.61 1.18 21.74
C LYS A 17 10.63 0.33 20.98
N THR A 18 10.61 -0.99 21.15
CA THR A 18 11.56 -1.93 20.54
C THR A 18 10.83 -3.17 20.01
N TYR A 19 11.43 -3.85 19.04
CA TYR A 19 10.88 -5.12 18.55
C TYR A 19 10.86 -6.21 19.63
N ARG A 20 11.83 -6.19 20.57
CA ARG A 20 11.87 -7.15 21.69
C ARG A 20 10.69 -6.96 22.63
N SER A 21 10.37 -5.71 22.96
CA SER A 21 9.16 -5.43 23.77
C SER A 21 7.86 -5.76 23.02
N ALA A 22 7.84 -5.61 21.69
CA ALA A 22 6.71 -6.02 20.88
C ALA A 22 6.52 -7.55 20.86
N LEU A 23 7.60 -8.32 20.71
CA LEU A 23 7.55 -9.78 20.74
C LEU A 23 7.12 -10.34 22.10
N ALA A 24 7.33 -9.60 23.18
CA ALA A 24 6.89 -9.98 24.53
C ALA A 24 5.39 -9.72 24.78
N ASP A 25 4.76 -8.85 23.97
CA ASP A 25 3.34 -8.53 24.06
C ASP A 25 2.53 -9.34 23.05
N PRO A 26 1.53 -10.13 23.45
CA PRO A 26 0.78 -11.02 22.55
C PRO A 26 0.11 -10.30 21.39
N ASN A 27 -0.43 -9.08 21.62
CA ASN A 27 -1.13 -8.31 20.59
C ASN A 27 -0.17 -7.81 19.50
N TRP A 28 0.98 -7.27 19.94
CA TRP A 28 1.99 -6.77 19.01
C TRP A 28 2.73 -7.90 18.30
N ARG A 29 2.97 -9.01 19.00
CA ARG A 29 3.55 -10.21 18.39
C ARG A 29 2.65 -10.72 17.25
N ALA A 30 1.34 -10.85 17.49
CA ALA A 30 0.38 -11.26 16.48
C ALA A 30 0.39 -10.32 15.27
N ALA A 31 0.49 -9.01 15.50
CA ALA A 31 0.59 -8.03 14.41
C ALA A 31 1.90 -8.15 13.61
N MET A 32 3.02 -8.46 14.27
CA MET A 32 4.31 -8.72 13.60
C MET A 32 4.26 -10.02 12.80
N ASP A 33 3.68 -11.08 13.35
CA ASP A 33 3.51 -12.38 12.68
C ASP A 33 2.63 -12.24 11.43
N GLU A 34 1.57 -11.44 11.48
CA GLU A 34 0.69 -11.15 10.34
C GLU A 34 1.47 -10.46 9.21
N GLU A 35 2.21 -9.40 9.55
CA GLU A 35 3.04 -8.68 8.56
C GLU A 35 4.09 -9.59 7.96
N PHE A 36 4.83 -10.36 8.78
CA PHE A 36 5.88 -11.25 8.30
C PHE A 36 5.33 -12.33 7.37
N ARG A 37 4.20 -12.97 7.72
CA ARG A 37 3.52 -13.93 6.83
C ARG A 37 3.09 -13.28 5.51
N THR A 38 2.58 -12.06 5.55
CA THR A 38 2.20 -11.32 4.34
C THR A 38 3.40 -11.11 3.43
N LEU A 39 4.55 -10.71 3.98
CA LEU A 39 5.79 -10.53 3.22
C LEU A 39 6.27 -11.84 2.59
N GLN A 40 6.19 -12.95 3.31
CA GLN A 40 6.54 -14.29 2.79
C GLN A 40 5.58 -14.75 1.69
N GLN A 41 4.26 -14.62 1.89
CA GLN A 41 3.24 -15.01 0.92
C GLN A 41 3.37 -14.24 -0.40
N ASN A 42 3.79 -12.99 -0.35
CA ASN A 42 4.06 -12.18 -1.54
C ASN A 42 5.42 -12.49 -2.18
N SER A 43 6.19 -13.45 -1.65
CA SER A 43 7.56 -13.75 -2.12
C SER A 43 8.40 -12.47 -2.23
N THR A 44 8.31 -11.61 -1.20
CA THR A 44 8.90 -10.26 -1.20
C THR A 44 10.41 -10.30 -1.37
N TRP A 45 11.05 -11.36 -0.86
CA TRP A 45 12.49 -11.60 -1.00
C TRP A 45 12.83 -13.08 -1.05
N GLU A 46 14.06 -13.37 -1.38
CA GLU A 46 14.72 -14.64 -1.14
C GLU A 46 15.93 -14.45 -0.21
N LEU A 47 16.24 -15.46 0.60
CA LEU A 47 17.43 -15.45 1.45
C LEU A 47 18.65 -15.88 0.63
N VAL A 48 19.70 -15.07 0.68
CA VAL A 48 20.95 -15.31 -0.04
C VAL A 48 22.17 -15.05 0.86
N PRO A 49 23.30 -15.70 0.61
CA PRO A 49 24.53 -15.38 1.29
C PRO A 49 24.90 -13.90 1.09
N ARG A 50 25.39 -13.26 2.14
CA ARG A 50 25.82 -11.85 2.08
C ARG A 50 27.02 -11.68 1.15
N SER A 51 26.84 -10.89 0.08
CA SER A 51 27.96 -10.46 -0.75
C SER A 51 28.80 -9.40 -0.02
N PRO A 52 30.13 -9.49 0.01
CA PRO A 52 31.00 -8.53 0.69
C PRO A 52 30.87 -7.09 0.18
N ARG A 53 30.45 -6.91 -1.08
CA ARG A 53 30.32 -5.60 -1.74
C ARG A 53 28.89 -5.08 -1.77
N ALA A 54 27.91 -5.86 -1.30
CA ALA A 54 26.51 -5.44 -1.33
C ALA A 54 26.24 -4.41 -0.23
N ASN A 55 25.56 -3.31 -0.59
CA ASN A 55 24.95 -2.42 0.38
C ASN A 55 23.75 -3.13 1.01
N ILE A 56 23.70 -3.24 2.33
CA ILE A 56 22.60 -3.90 3.04
C ILE A 56 21.75 -2.82 3.71
N VAL A 57 20.58 -2.59 3.13
CA VAL A 57 19.60 -1.64 3.70
C VAL A 57 19.00 -2.24 4.96
N THR A 58 19.16 -1.58 6.09
CA THR A 58 18.59 -2.06 7.35
C THR A 58 17.11 -1.69 7.44
N GLY A 59 16.35 -2.46 8.23
CA GLY A 59 14.94 -2.19 8.47
C GLY A 59 14.63 -1.91 9.94
N LYS A 60 13.40 -1.51 10.19
CA LYS A 60 12.84 -1.35 11.53
C LYS A 60 11.36 -1.69 11.54
N TRP A 61 10.86 -2.18 12.67
CA TRP A 61 9.44 -2.31 12.92
C TRP A 61 8.82 -0.96 13.26
N ILE A 62 7.67 -0.67 12.66
CA ILE A 62 6.82 0.48 12.96
C ILE A 62 5.50 -0.05 13.50
N PHE A 63 5.12 0.42 14.68
CA PHE A 63 3.91 0.02 15.38
C PHE A 63 2.89 1.14 15.42
N LYS A 64 1.63 0.82 15.19
CA LYS A 64 0.53 1.79 15.21
C LYS A 64 -0.78 1.13 15.62
N HIS A 65 -1.55 1.77 16.51
CA HIS A 65 -2.95 1.44 16.70
C HIS A 65 -3.77 1.94 15.51
N LYS A 66 -4.68 1.11 15.03
CA LYS A 66 -5.72 1.52 14.08
C LYS A 66 -7.04 1.60 14.83
N PHE A 67 -7.72 2.71 14.67
CA PHE A 67 -9.02 2.98 15.31
C PHE A 67 -10.11 3.07 14.24
N ARG A 68 -11.33 2.67 14.61
CA ARG A 68 -12.56 2.92 13.83
C ARG A 68 -12.99 4.37 14.00
N ALA A 69 -13.99 4.78 13.23
CA ALA A 69 -14.56 6.13 13.30
C ALA A 69 -15.16 6.46 14.69
N ASP A 70 -15.63 5.44 15.42
CA ASP A 70 -16.15 5.53 16.78
C ASP A 70 -15.06 5.57 17.86
N SER A 71 -13.78 5.71 17.47
CA SER A 71 -12.60 5.68 18.33
C SER A 71 -12.34 4.33 19.03
N SER A 72 -13.06 3.28 18.72
CA SER A 72 -12.74 1.94 19.20
C SER A 72 -11.50 1.40 18.49
N LEU A 73 -10.67 0.59 19.20
CA LEU A 73 -9.53 -0.08 18.57
C LEU A 73 -10.04 -1.05 17.50
N GLU A 74 -9.58 -0.85 16.27
CA GLU A 74 -9.81 -1.79 15.19
C GLU A 74 -8.79 -2.94 15.27
N ARG A 75 -7.49 -2.58 15.32
CA ARG A 75 -6.39 -3.56 15.39
C ARG A 75 -5.06 -2.93 15.76
N TYR A 76 -4.15 -3.76 16.22
CA TYR A 76 -2.73 -3.48 16.27
C TYR A 76 -2.14 -3.65 14.87
N LYS A 77 -1.26 -2.74 14.44
CA LYS A 77 -0.61 -2.80 13.14
C LYS A 77 0.90 -2.69 13.29
N ALA A 78 1.62 -3.69 12.83
CA ALA A 78 3.05 -3.66 12.67
C ALA A 78 3.41 -3.57 11.17
N ARG A 79 4.51 -2.90 10.84
CA ARG A 79 5.08 -2.87 9.49
C ARG A 79 6.59 -2.98 9.56
N TRP A 80 7.17 -3.83 8.71
CA TRP A 80 8.59 -3.85 8.46
C TRP A 80 8.94 -2.78 7.43
N VAL A 81 9.71 -1.78 7.82
CA VAL A 81 10.01 -0.59 7.00
C VAL A 81 11.51 -0.47 6.84
N LEU A 82 11.99 -0.39 5.61
CA LEU A 82 13.41 -0.23 5.31
C LEU A 82 13.86 1.22 5.52
N ARG A 83 15.13 1.39 5.87
CA ARG A 83 15.76 2.70 6.05
C ARG A 83 16.33 3.20 4.72
N GLY A 84 15.45 3.59 3.79
CA GLY A 84 15.83 4.02 2.44
C GLY A 84 16.83 5.17 2.37
N PHE A 85 16.99 5.93 3.47
CA PHE A 85 18.01 6.97 3.54
C PHE A 85 19.44 6.41 3.45
N SER A 86 19.65 5.11 3.71
CA SER A 86 20.94 4.43 3.56
C SER A 86 21.17 3.85 2.16
N GLN A 87 20.22 4.02 1.23
CA GLN A 87 20.38 3.59 -0.16
C GLN A 87 21.31 4.53 -0.93
N HIS A 88 22.13 3.96 -1.80
CA HIS A 88 23.08 4.65 -2.64
C HIS A 88 22.53 4.82 -4.07
N PRO A 89 22.48 6.07 -4.61
CA PRO A 89 22.09 6.31 -6.01
C PRO A 89 23.02 5.57 -6.98
N GLY A 90 22.47 5.04 -8.08
CA GLY A 90 23.21 4.28 -9.08
C GLY A 90 23.66 2.88 -8.63
N VAL A 91 23.28 2.46 -7.41
CA VAL A 91 23.56 1.12 -6.85
C VAL A 91 22.27 0.43 -6.42
N ASP A 92 21.53 1.07 -5.49
CA ASP A 92 20.31 0.52 -4.90
C ASP A 92 19.04 1.07 -5.60
N PHE A 93 19.15 2.18 -6.30
CA PHE A 93 18.06 2.80 -7.06
C PHE A 93 18.63 3.77 -8.11
N ASP A 94 17.93 3.91 -9.23
CA ASP A 94 18.20 4.91 -10.25
C ASP A 94 17.22 6.06 -10.15
N GLU A 95 15.93 5.81 -10.40
CA GLU A 95 14.88 6.79 -10.34
C GLU A 95 13.88 6.50 -9.24
N THR A 96 13.40 7.57 -8.59
CA THR A 96 12.47 7.47 -7.47
C THR A 96 11.16 8.23 -7.69
N PHE A 97 11.12 9.07 -8.73
CA PHE A 97 9.94 9.89 -8.99
C PHE A 97 8.71 9.02 -9.28
N SER A 98 7.63 9.31 -8.59
CA SER A 98 6.30 8.76 -8.84
C SER A 98 5.32 9.93 -9.01
N PRO A 99 4.49 9.91 -10.02
CA PRO A 99 3.45 10.91 -10.18
C PRO A 99 2.54 10.97 -8.96
N VAL A 100 2.07 12.17 -8.64
CA VAL A 100 1.05 12.41 -7.62
C VAL A 100 -0.04 13.27 -8.24
N VAL A 101 -1.28 12.86 -8.15
CA VAL A 101 -2.42 13.55 -8.76
C VAL A 101 -2.51 14.99 -8.27
N LYS A 102 -2.70 15.91 -9.21
CA LYS A 102 -2.81 17.36 -8.92
C LYS A 102 -4.18 17.70 -8.36
N PRO A 103 -4.30 18.59 -7.38
CA PRO A 103 -5.61 19.03 -6.84
C PRO A 103 -6.57 19.56 -7.92
N ALA A 104 -6.05 20.21 -8.97
CA ALA A 104 -6.85 20.68 -10.09
C ALA A 104 -7.48 19.53 -10.88
N THR A 105 -6.70 18.44 -11.13
CA THR A 105 -7.17 17.22 -11.81
C THR A 105 -8.29 16.55 -11.01
N VAL A 106 -8.11 16.41 -9.69
CA VAL A 106 -9.13 15.84 -8.81
C VAL A 106 -10.44 16.63 -8.91
N ARG A 107 -10.37 17.96 -8.75
CA ARG A 107 -11.56 18.85 -8.84
C ARG A 107 -12.23 18.74 -10.21
N MET A 108 -11.47 18.71 -11.27
CA MET A 108 -12.01 18.59 -12.64
C MET A 108 -12.76 17.27 -12.81
N VAL A 109 -12.16 16.15 -12.45
CA VAL A 109 -12.80 14.84 -12.57
C VAL A 109 -14.06 14.76 -11.73
N LEU A 110 -14.03 15.21 -10.45
CA LEU A 110 -15.21 15.21 -9.58
C LEU A 110 -16.31 16.10 -10.13
N SER A 111 -16.00 17.32 -10.62
CA SER A 111 -17.00 18.21 -11.22
C SER A 111 -17.65 17.62 -12.46
N LEU A 112 -16.87 16.98 -13.33
CA LEU A 112 -17.41 16.29 -14.51
C LEU A 112 -18.34 15.13 -14.10
N SER A 113 -17.89 14.30 -13.17
CA SER A 113 -18.69 13.16 -12.70
C SER A 113 -20.00 13.58 -12.08
N LEU A 114 -20.00 14.61 -11.24
CA LEU A 114 -21.21 15.17 -10.63
C LEU A 114 -22.14 15.79 -11.67
N SER A 115 -21.62 16.53 -12.65
CA SER A 115 -22.43 17.13 -13.73
C SER A 115 -23.14 16.08 -14.59
N HIS A 116 -22.49 14.94 -14.78
CA HIS A 116 -23.05 13.80 -15.53
C HIS A 116 -23.81 12.80 -14.64
N ARG A 117 -23.86 13.01 -13.33
CA ARG A 117 -24.43 12.08 -12.35
C ARG A 117 -23.82 10.68 -12.41
N TRP A 118 -22.52 10.61 -12.67
CA TRP A 118 -21.78 9.35 -12.68
C TRP A 118 -21.49 8.90 -11.25
N PRO A 119 -21.53 7.58 -10.98
CA PRO A 119 -21.13 7.05 -9.69
C PRO A 119 -19.62 7.26 -9.46
N ILE A 120 -19.25 7.59 -8.21
CA ILE A 120 -17.86 7.83 -7.81
C ILE A 120 -17.55 6.94 -6.62
N HIS A 121 -16.59 6.03 -6.74
CA HIS A 121 -16.17 5.15 -5.67
C HIS A 121 -14.73 5.43 -5.24
N GLN A 122 -14.45 5.15 -3.97
CA GLN A 122 -13.09 5.13 -3.42
C GLN A 122 -12.66 3.68 -3.21
N LEU A 123 -11.42 3.38 -3.65
CA LEU A 123 -10.80 2.08 -3.43
C LEU A 123 -9.50 2.27 -2.64
N ASP A 124 -9.19 1.32 -1.76
CA ASP A 124 -7.94 1.27 -0.97
C ASP A 124 -7.15 0.01 -1.34
N VAL A 125 -5.91 0.19 -1.78
CA VAL A 125 -5.03 -0.93 -2.17
C VAL A 125 -4.25 -1.40 -0.96
N LYS A 126 -4.49 -2.64 -0.54
CA LYS A 126 -3.75 -3.23 0.56
C LYS A 126 -2.29 -3.44 0.18
N ASN A 127 -1.40 -2.86 1.01
CA ASN A 127 0.05 -3.03 0.86
C ASN A 127 0.55 -2.69 -0.57
N ALA A 128 0.08 -1.57 -1.14
CA ALA A 128 0.33 -1.15 -2.51
C ALA A 128 1.79 -1.33 -2.96
N PHE A 129 2.77 -0.94 -2.14
CA PHE A 129 4.18 -1.07 -2.48
C PHE A 129 4.65 -2.51 -2.67
N LEU A 130 4.03 -3.50 -1.99
CA LEU A 130 4.39 -4.91 -2.17
C LEU A 130 3.99 -5.48 -3.54
N HIS A 131 3.16 -4.77 -4.29
CA HIS A 131 2.84 -5.13 -5.67
C HIS A 131 3.90 -4.62 -6.67
N GLY A 132 4.71 -3.62 -6.29
CA GLY A 132 5.76 -3.07 -7.13
C GLY A 132 6.90 -4.06 -7.36
N THR A 133 7.33 -4.24 -8.61
CA THR A 133 8.50 -5.05 -8.95
C THR A 133 9.73 -4.16 -8.98
N LEU A 134 10.80 -4.61 -8.34
CA LEU A 134 12.10 -3.92 -8.40
C LEU A 134 12.85 -4.35 -9.65
N LEU A 135 13.43 -3.38 -10.35
CA LEU A 135 14.34 -3.61 -11.48
C LEU A 135 15.79 -3.71 -10.99
N GLU A 136 16.08 -3.02 -9.90
CA GLU A 136 17.39 -2.96 -9.28
C GLU A 136 17.58 -4.11 -8.28
N THR A 137 18.82 -4.54 -8.11
CA THR A 137 19.16 -5.53 -7.09
C THR A 137 19.36 -4.84 -5.75
N VAL A 138 18.39 -5.00 -4.85
CA VAL A 138 18.43 -4.42 -3.50
C VAL A 138 18.51 -5.53 -2.46
N TYR A 139 19.45 -5.37 -1.52
CA TYR A 139 19.60 -6.27 -0.38
C TYR A 139 19.17 -5.57 0.91
N CYS A 140 18.51 -6.30 1.80
CA CYS A 140 18.21 -5.79 3.12
C CYS A 140 18.48 -6.83 4.21
N SER A 141 18.57 -6.35 5.45
CA SER A 141 18.65 -7.24 6.62
C SER A 141 17.35 -8.02 6.78
N GLN A 142 17.44 -9.22 7.31
CA GLN A 142 16.26 -9.98 7.73
C GLN A 142 15.45 -9.17 8.76
N PRO A 143 14.12 -9.33 8.81
CA PRO A 143 13.29 -8.66 9.81
C PRO A 143 13.68 -9.06 11.23
N ALA A 144 13.99 -8.05 12.05
CA ALA A 144 14.46 -8.27 13.41
C ALA A 144 13.45 -9.07 14.26
N GLY A 145 13.89 -10.19 14.83
CA GLY A 145 13.09 -11.15 15.58
C GLY A 145 12.44 -12.25 14.73
N PHE A 146 12.71 -12.27 13.43
CA PHE A 146 12.26 -13.28 12.46
C PHE A 146 13.41 -13.77 11.56
N GLU A 147 14.63 -13.65 12.07
CA GLU A 147 15.80 -14.13 11.37
C GLU A 147 15.74 -15.67 11.24
N ASP A 148 16.13 -16.16 10.07
CA ASP A 148 16.25 -17.61 9.83
C ASP A 148 17.31 -18.21 10.76
N SER A 149 16.92 -19.18 11.57
CA SER A 149 17.80 -19.81 12.56
C SER A 149 18.91 -20.66 11.95
N SER A 150 18.70 -21.15 10.72
CA SER A 150 19.68 -21.95 9.99
C SER A 150 20.70 -21.09 9.24
N HIS A 151 20.31 -19.87 8.87
CA HIS A 151 21.14 -18.94 8.09
C HIS A 151 21.02 -17.50 8.63
N PRO A 152 21.40 -17.25 9.89
CA PRO A 152 21.28 -15.94 10.51
C PRO A 152 22.14 -14.86 9.84
N GLU A 153 23.22 -15.26 9.14
CA GLU A 153 24.13 -14.39 8.40
C GLU A 153 23.63 -14.02 6.98
N PHE A 154 22.59 -14.71 6.47
CA PHE A 154 22.02 -14.41 5.15
C PHE A 154 21.27 -13.08 5.17
N VAL A 155 21.12 -12.53 3.99
CA VAL A 155 20.38 -11.29 3.74
C VAL A 155 19.22 -11.54 2.80
N CYS A 156 18.23 -10.66 2.83
CA CYS A 156 17.10 -10.68 1.92
C CYS A 156 17.48 -9.98 0.61
N ARG A 157 17.46 -10.69 -0.51
CA ARG A 157 17.45 -10.10 -1.84
C ARG A 157 16.01 -9.82 -2.22
N LEU A 158 15.67 -8.55 -2.44
CA LEU A 158 14.30 -8.15 -2.69
C LEU A 158 13.85 -8.48 -4.12
N ASN A 159 12.69 -9.12 -4.25
CA ASN A 159 11.98 -9.35 -5.50
C ASN A 159 10.88 -8.30 -5.71
N LYS A 160 10.34 -7.76 -4.61
CA LYS A 160 9.25 -6.77 -4.56
C LYS A 160 9.70 -5.55 -3.79
N SER A 161 9.09 -4.42 -4.11
CA SER A 161 9.36 -3.20 -3.35
C SER A 161 8.78 -3.30 -1.93
N LEU A 162 9.42 -2.59 -1.00
CA LEU A 162 9.06 -2.54 0.41
C LEU A 162 8.88 -1.10 0.89
N TYR A 163 8.08 -0.95 1.93
CA TYR A 163 7.95 0.33 2.63
C TYR A 163 9.31 0.88 3.04
N GLY A 164 9.54 2.16 2.77
CA GLY A 164 10.75 2.88 3.12
C GLY A 164 11.84 2.90 2.05
N LEU A 165 11.76 2.07 1.00
CA LEU A 165 12.62 2.23 -0.17
C LEU A 165 12.26 3.51 -0.93
N LYS A 166 13.26 4.21 -1.44
CA LYS A 166 13.08 5.46 -2.20
C LYS A 166 12.28 5.25 -3.48
N GLN A 167 12.50 4.14 -4.18
CA GLN A 167 11.82 3.80 -5.43
C GLN A 167 10.49 3.06 -5.24
N ALA A 168 10.05 2.73 -4.02
CA ALA A 168 8.82 1.96 -3.81
C ALA A 168 7.57 2.61 -4.40
N PRO A 169 7.35 3.95 -4.28
CA PRO A 169 6.21 4.59 -4.93
C PRO A 169 6.25 4.46 -6.46
N ARG A 170 7.43 4.60 -7.07
CA ARG A 170 7.62 4.45 -8.51
C ARG A 170 7.36 3.02 -8.97
N ALA A 171 7.92 2.03 -8.28
CA ALA A 171 7.73 0.62 -8.61
C ALA A 171 6.24 0.22 -8.57
N TRP A 172 5.52 0.70 -7.57
CA TRP A 172 4.08 0.54 -7.47
C TRP A 172 3.34 1.22 -8.62
N TYR A 173 3.60 2.52 -8.84
CA TYR A 173 2.99 3.27 -9.94
C TYR A 173 3.19 2.56 -11.28
N SER A 174 4.41 2.16 -11.62
CA SER A 174 4.74 1.49 -12.88
C SER A 174 3.98 0.16 -13.03
N ARG A 175 3.88 -0.62 -11.96
CA ARG A 175 3.11 -1.88 -11.96
C ARG A 175 1.62 -1.66 -12.18
N PHE A 176 1.05 -0.67 -11.49
CA PHE A 176 -0.35 -0.33 -11.61
C PHE A 176 -0.69 0.26 -12.99
N ALA A 177 0.11 1.21 -13.46
CA ALA A 177 -0.04 1.81 -14.79
C ALA A 177 0.04 0.75 -15.89
N SER A 178 1.02 -0.14 -15.84
CA SER A 178 1.15 -1.23 -16.83
C SER A 178 -0.10 -2.11 -16.89
N TYR A 179 -0.72 -2.40 -15.75
CA TYR A 179 -1.96 -3.15 -15.72
C TYR A 179 -3.13 -2.37 -16.32
N LEU A 180 -3.29 -1.09 -15.98
CA LEU A 180 -4.34 -0.25 -16.56
C LEU A 180 -4.19 -0.09 -18.09
N LEU A 181 -2.96 0.07 -18.57
CA LEU A 181 -2.68 0.12 -20.01
C LEU A 181 -3.09 -1.18 -20.71
N SER A 182 -2.93 -2.34 -20.07
CA SER A 182 -3.40 -3.63 -20.60
C SER A 182 -4.94 -3.75 -20.63
N LEU A 183 -5.65 -2.91 -19.88
CA LEU A 183 -7.10 -2.76 -19.89
C LEU A 183 -7.57 -1.60 -20.80
N GLU A 184 -6.72 -1.16 -21.72
CA GLU A 184 -6.99 -0.08 -22.70
C GLU A 184 -7.20 1.32 -22.08
N PHE A 185 -6.80 1.51 -20.82
CA PHE A 185 -6.69 2.87 -20.27
C PHE A 185 -5.51 3.60 -20.91
N VAL A 186 -5.60 4.92 -20.94
CA VAL A 186 -4.49 5.80 -21.34
C VAL A 186 -4.16 6.78 -20.22
N GLU A 187 -2.88 7.07 -20.03
CA GLU A 187 -2.44 8.12 -19.10
C GLU A 187 -2.73 9.50 -19.68
N ALA A 188 -3.31 10.39 -18.89
CA ALA A 188 -3.52 11.77 -19.32
C ALA A 188 -2.18 12.52 -19.39
N LYS A 189 -1.92 13.20 -20.52
CA LYS A 189 -0.67 13.95 -20.75
C LYS A 189 -0.44 15.08 -19.75
N SER A 190 -1.51 15.68 -19.21
CA SER A 190 -1.45 16.78 -18.25
C SER A 190 -1.18 16.32 -16.84
N ASP A 191 -1.54 15.07 -16.50
CA ASP A 191 -1.38 14.47 -15.19
C ASP A 191 -1.40 12.94 -15.32
N THR A 192 -0.24 12.31 -15.27
CA THR A 192 -0.09 10.86 -15.47
C THR A 192 -0.69 10.02 -14.35
N SER A 193 -1.11 10.63 -13.24
CA SER A 193 -1.91 9.95 -12.20
C SER A 193 -3.40 9.86 -12.53
N LEU A 194 -3.84 10.46 -13.63
CA LEU A 194 -5.17 10.31 -14.22
C LEU A 194 -5.11 9.31 -15.37
N PHE A 195 -5.85 8.23 -15.25
CA PHE A 195 -6.06 7.22 -16.27
C PHE A 195 -7.47 7.34 -16.82
N ILE A 196 -7.58 7.28 -18.15
CA ILE A 196 -8.82 7.48 -18.90
C ILE A 196 -9.07 6.24 -19.76
N TYR A 197 -10.25 5.66 -19.64
CA TYR A 197 -10.78 4.69 -20.59
C TYR A 197 -11.92 5.34 -21.36
N GLY A 198 -11.96 5.15 -22.68
CA GLY A 198 -13.03 5.67 -23.54
C GLY A 198 -13.27 4.75 -24.73
N HIS A 199 -14.48 4.21 -24.85
CA HIS A 199 -14.90 3.42 -26.00
C HIS A 199 -16.39 3.66 -26.28
N GLY A 200 -16.71 4.29 -27.40
CA GLY A 200 -18.09 4.70 -27.72
C GLY A 200 -18.64 5.67 -26.68
N SER A 201 -19.73 5.28 -26.01
CA SER A 201 -20.35 6.04 -24.90
C SER A 201 -19.72 5.74 -23.54
N ASP A 202 -18.91 4.69 -23.44
CA ASP A 202 -18.32 4.25 -22.19
C ASP A 202 -17.10 5.10 -21.84
N THR A 203 -17.11 5.71 -20.68
CA THR A 203 -16.00 6.53 -20.18
C THR A 203 -15.73 6.17 -18.72
N VAL A 204 -14.45 5.99 -18.37
CA VAL A 204 -13.98 5.81 -17.00
C VAL A 204 -12.85 6.78 -16.72
N TYR A 205 -12.89 7.46 -15.58
CA TYR A 205 -11.75 8.17 -15.00
C TYR A 205 -11.28 7.48 -13.75
N LEU A 206 -9.99 7.25 -13.66
CA LEU A 206 -9.32 6.69 -12.49
C LEU A 206 -8.21 7.62 -12.04
N LEU A 207 -8.26 8.08 -10.81
CA LEU A 207 -7.25 8.90 -10.16
C LEU A 207 -6.47 8.02 -9.17
N LEU A 208 -5.15 7.98 -9.33
CA LEU A 208 -4.26 7.24 -8.43
C LEU A 208 -3.55 8.20 -7.47
N TYR A 209 -3.73 7.98 -6.18
CA TYR A 209 -2.99 8.68 -5.11
C TYR A 209 -2.37 7.66 -4.16
N VAL A 210 -1.19 7.17 -4.49
CA VAL A 210 -0.45 6.13 -3.76
C VAL A 210 -1.27 4.85 -3.63
N ASP A 211 -1.87 4.58 -2.48
CA ASP A 211 -2.74 3.43 -2.17
C ASP A 211 -4.24 3.75 -2.31
N ASP A 212 -4.60 5.02 -2.40
CA ASP A 212 -5.97 5.48 -2.61
C ASP A 212 -6.28 5.66 -4.10
N ILE A 213 -7.45 5.17 -4.51
CA ILE A 213 -7.93 5.32 -5.88
C ILE A 213 -9.33 5.93 -5.83
N VAL A 214 -9.57 6.93 -6.68
CA VAL A 214 -10.91 7.41 -6.99
C VAL A 214 -11.28 6.94 -8.39
N LEU A 215 -12.40 6.26 -8.50
CA LEU A 215 -12.91 5.69 -9.73
C LEU A 215 -14.31 6.21 -10.02
N THR A 216 -14.55 6.67 -11.25
CA THR A 216 -15.86 7.08 -11.73
C THR A 216 -16.06 6.55 -13.15
N ALA A 217 -17.31 6.24 -13.50
CA ALA A 217 -17.64 5.70 -14.80
C ALA A 217 -19.01 6.22 -15.29
N SER A 218 -19.21 6.19 -16.61
CA SER A 218 -20.44 6.61 -17.27
C SER A 218 -21.67 5.76 -16.94
N SER A 219 -21.48 4.58 -16.30
CA SER A 219 -22.55 3.72 -15.81
C SER A 219 -22.09 2.88 -14.62
N ASP A 220 -23.06 2.45 -13.78
CA ASP A 220 -22.82 1.54 -12.65
C ASP A 220 -22.26 0.18 -13.08
N GLU A 221 -22.70 -0.32 -14.22
CA GLU A 221 -22.22 -1.61 -14.76
C GLU A 221 -20.75 -1.52 -15.12
N LEU A 222 -20.35 -0.47 -15.83
CA LEU A 222 -18.97 -0.21 -16.22
C LEU A 222 -18.09 0.00 -14.99
N LEU A 223 -18.58 0.74 -13.97
CA LEU A 223 -17.90 0.93 -12.70
C LEU A 223 -17.61 -0.41 -12.02
N ARG A 224 -18.65 -1.26 -11.83
CA ARG A 224 -18.52 -2.56 -11.17
C ARG A 224 -17.58 -3.51 -11.95
N ARG A 225 -17.67 -3.51 -13.29
CA ARG A 225 -16.77 -4.30 -14.14
C ARG A 225 -15.32 -3.88 -13.96
N THR A 226 -15.06 -2.58 -13.90
CA THR A 226 -13.71 -2.04 -13.68
C THR A 226 -13.19 -2.39 -12.29
N ILE A 227 -13.99 -2.18 -11.23
CA ILE A 227 -13.63 -2.58 -9.86
C ILE A 227 -13.30 -4.08 -9.79
N GLY A 228 -14.14 -4.92 -10.39
CA GLY A 228 -13.92 -6.37 -10.43
C GLY A 228 -12.64 -6.78 -11.16
N ALA A 229 -12.25 -6.06 -12.21
CA ALA A 229 -10.97 -6.29 -12.90
C ALA A 229 -9.79 -5.92 -11.99
N LEU A 230 -9.84 -4.77 -11.35
CA LEU A 230 -8.80 -4.32 -10.42
C LEU A 230 -8.66 -5.23 -9.20
N GLN A 231 -9.77 -5.71 -8.64
CA GLN A 231 -9.77 -6.62 -7.47
C GLN A 231 -9.24 -8.02 -7.77
N ARG A 232 -9.31 -8.47 -9.03
CA ARG A 232 -8.70 -9.74 -9.44
C ARG A 232 -7.17 -9.67 -9.50
N GLU A 233 -6.63 -8.49 -9.79
CA GLU A 233 -5.20 -8.28 -9.95
C GLU A 233 -4.51 -7.80 -8.67
N PHE A 234 -5.18 -6.93 -7.92
CA PHE A 234 -4.63 -6.31 -6.72
C PHE A 234 -5.53 -6.58 -5.51
N ALA A 235 -4.89 -6.83 -4.37
CA ALA A 235 -5.62 -6.92 -3.10
C ALA A 235 -6.17 -5.54 -2.71
N MET A 236 -7.41 -5.24 -3.08
CA MET A 236 -8.01 -3.94 -2.76
C MET A 236 -9.41 -4.07 -2.17
N LYS A 237 -9.78 -3.04 -1.42
CA LYS A 237 -11.08 -2.89 -0.80
C LYS A 237 -11.84 -1.76 -1.49
N ASP A 238 -13.06 -2.02 -1.92
CA ASP A 238 -14.01 -0.97 -2.28
C ASP A 238 -14.57 -0.36 -1.00
N LEU A 239 -14.39 0.95 -0.82
CA LEU A 239 -14.88 1.72 0.32
C LEU A 239 -16.30 2.27 0.05
N GLY A 240 -16.86 2.02 -1.15
CA GLY A 240 -18.15 2.52 -1.58
C GLY A 240 -18.11 3.93 -2.16
N GLU A 241 -19.24 4.61 -2.13
CA GLU A 241 -19.38 5.97 -2.63
C GLU A 241 -18.41 6.93 -1.94
N LEU A 242 -17.84 7.82 -2.73
CA LEU A 242 -16.88 8.81 -2.26
C LEU A 242 -17.60 9.91 -1.46
N HIS A 243 -17.19 10.11 -0.21
CA HIS A 243 -17.66 11.21 0.63
C HIS A 243 -16.60 12.28 0.87
N HIS A 244 -15.34 11.87 1.03
CA HIS A 244 -14.22 12.76 1.30
C HIS A 244 -12.94 12.24 0.62
N PHE A 245 -12.23 13.12 -0.08
CA PHE A 245 -10.95 12.79 -0.68
C PHE A 245 -9.98 13.97 -0.61
N LEU A 246 -8.81 13.75 0.00
CA LEU A 246 -7.75 14.77 0.16
C LEU A 246 -8.25 16.13 0.69
N GLY A 247 -9.14 16.08 1.67
CA GLY A 247 -9.72 17.28 2.29
C GLY A 247 -10.86 17.92 1.49
N MET A 248 -11.29 17.32 0.41
CA MET A 248 -12.49 17.73 -0.35
C MET A 248 -13.67 16.85 0.05
N GLN A 249 -14.82 17.47 0.29
CA GLN A 249 -16.09 16.82 0.47
C GLN A 249 -16.80 16.75 -0.89
N VAL A 250 -17.42 15.61 -1.20
CA VAL A 250 -18.14 15.35 -2.45
C VAL A 250 -19.62 15.18 -2.16
#